data_b49904f96d741ddab1ff6b8d4143c213
#
_entry.id   b49904f96d741ddab1ff6b8d4143c213
#
_cell.length_a   1.000
_cell.length_b   1.000
_cell.length_c   1.000
_cell.angle_alpha   90.00
_cell.angle_beta   90.00
_cell.angle_gamma   90.00
#
_symmetry.space_group_name_H-M   'P 1'
#
loop_
_entity.id
_entity.type
_entity.pdbx_description
1 polymer ?
#
loop_
_entity_poly.entity_id
_entity_poly.type
_entity_poly.pdbx_seq_one_letter_code
_entity_poly.pdbx_strand_id
1 'polypeptide(L)'
;MWRLPSWWLVASLALATACGKSDDKAAGAPADAATAEPAAPAGPASIVTVIYNTPKDTTAFEKYYRDVHLPLVSANQQEIGFTRADLTRFSSNLDGSKPAYYRQAELYFPSLEDAKKGMATPGFKKVADDLANFASGGLTGLLAVETSDPSEASEGEPMAIVTVIYKQPKDTAAFEKYYAEIHVPLVGANQQEIGFSRAELTKFESNLDGSAPALYRQAELYFPSMVALKKGTATPGFKKVAGDLPNFATGGFEAIVAVETR
;
A
#
# COMPACT_ATOMS: atom_id res chain seq x y z
N MET A 1 10.96 1.47 -21.17
CA MET A 1 10.40 2.40 -22.17
C MET A 1 8.94 2.62 -21.77
N TRP A 2 8.67 3.68 -21.07
CA TRP A 2 7.33 4.07 -20.64
C TRP A 2 6.62 4.67 -21.83
N ARG A 3 5.52 4.06 -22.27
CA ARG A 3 4.67 4.61 -23.33
C ARG A 3 3.60 5.49 -22.69
N LEU A 4 3.64 6.76 -23.00
CA LEU A 4 2.54 7.70 -22.76
C LEU A 4 1.37 7.37 -23.72
N PRO A 5 0.12 7.35 -23.26
CA PRO A 5 -1.03 7.23 -24.16
C PRO A 5 -1.29 8.57 -24.84
N SER A 6 -1.18 8.57 -26.16
CA SER A 6 -1.57 9.69 -27.02
C SER A 6 -3.07 9.67 -27.26
N TRP A 7 -3.80 10.64 -26.75
CA TRP A 7 -5.18 10.94 -27.13
C TRP A 7 -5.19 12.15 -28.04
N TRP A 8 -5.37 11.95 -29.34
CA TRP A 8 -5.78 13.00 -30.26
C TRP A 8 -6.82 12.51 -31.25
N LEU A 9 -8.02 13.10 -31.17
CA LEU A 9 -8.97 13.57 -32.15
C LEU A 9 -9.17 12.78 -33.47
N VAL A 10 -10.43 12.36 -33.70
CA VAL A 10 -11.07 12.58 -34.99
C VAL A 10 -12.52 13.05 -34.77
N ALA A 11 -12.75 14.30 -35.10
CA ALA A 11 -14.09 14.84 -35.30
C ALA A 11 -14.48 14.54 -36.76
N SER A 12 -15.64 13.95 -37.00
CA SER A 12 -16.26 13.91 -38.30
C SER A 12 -17.72 14.31 -38.19
N LEU A 13 -18.01 15.46 -38.78
CA LEU A 13 -19.28 16.09 -38.96
C LEU A 13 -19.94 15.46 -40.21
N ALA A 14 -21.16 14.99 -40.11
CA ALA A 14 -22.03 14.74 -41.27
C ALA A 14 -23.46 15.16 -40.94
N LEU A 15 -23.89 16.27 -41.58
CA LEU A 15 -25.28 16.68 -41.71
C LEU A 15 -25.95 15.80 -42.73
N ALA A 16 -27.18 15.36 -42.45
CA ALA A 16 -28.18 15.08 -43.46
C ALA A 16 -29.59 15.31 -42.91
N THR A 17 -30.25 16.28 -43.51
CA THR A 17 -31.65 16.63 -43.34
C THR A 17 -32.56 15.65 -44.08
N ALA A 18 -33.68 15.26 -43.46
CA ALA A 18 -34.92 14.99 -44.19
C ALA A 18 -36.14 15.00 -43.26
N CYS A 19 -37.15 15.79 -43.63
CA CYS A 19 -38.47 15.86 -43.04
C CYS A 19 -39.31 14.60 -43.34
N GLY A 20 -40.21 14.27 -42.38
CA GLY A 20 -41.30 13.33 -42.60
C GLY A 20 -42.20 13.27 -41.37
N LYS A 21 -43.38 13.90 -41.43
CA LYS A 21 -44.47 13.78 -40.45
C LYS A 21 -45.14 12.41 -40.54
N SER A 22 -45.50 11.83 -39.41
CA SER A 22 -46.87 11.27 -39.19
C SER A 22 -46.99 10.82 -37.72
N ASP A 23 -48.15 11.14 -37.18
CA ASP A 23 -48.65 10.79 -35.85
C ASP A 23 -48.78 9.27 -35.68
N ASP A 24 -48.40 8.74 -34.50
CA ASP A 24 -49.29 7.87 -33.74
C ASP A 24 -48.76 7.56 -32.34
N LYS A 25 -49.65 7.37 -31.48
CA LYS A 25 -49.91 7.21 -30.07
C LYS A 25 -49.19 6.01 -29.42
N ALA A 26 -48.70 6.27 -28.23
CA ALA A 26 -48.67 5.41 -27.05
C ALA A 26 -47.74 4.20 -26.98
N ALA A 27 -46.85 4.23 -26.03
CA ALA A 27 -46.75 3.31 -24.89
C ALA A 27 -45.46 3.61 -24.17
N GLY A 28 -45.55 3.86 -22.86
CA GLY A 28 -44.38 4.13 -22.01
C GLY A 28 -43.41 2.97 -22.01
N ALA A 29 -42.20 3.27 -22.43
CA ALA A 29 -41.05 2.42 -22.13
C ALA A 29 -40.57 2.72 -20.69
N PRO A 30 -40.17 1.70 -19.91
CA PRO A 30 -39.58 1.93 -18.60
C PRO A 30 -38.28 2.67 -18.80
N ALA A 31 -38.07 3.70 -17.96
CA ALA A 31 -36.79 4.39 -17.87
C ALA A 31 -35.66 3.39 -17.65
N ASP A 32 -34.69 3.39 -18.56
CA ASP A 32 -33.42 2.70 -18.37
C ASP A 32 -32.82 3.16 -17.03
N ALA A 33 -32.78 2.25 -16.09
CA ALA A 33 -31.94 2.41 -14.93
C ALA A 33 -30.49 2.47 -15.43
N ALA A 34 -29.99 3.68 -15.60
CA ALA A 34 -28.56 3.90 -15.78
C ALA A 34 -27.86 3.21 -14.62
N THR A 35 -27.24 2.08 -14.88
CA THR A 35 -26.24 1.46 -14.00
C THR A 35 -25.17 2.52 -13.83
N ALA A 36 -25.18 3.19 -12.67
CA ALA A 36 -24.10 4.08 -12.28
C ALA A 36 -22.82 3.26 -12.25
N GLU A 37 -21.93 3.54 -13.20
CA GLU A 37 -20.56 3.06 -13.19
C GLU A 37 -19.96 3.46 -11.82
N PRO A 38 -19.32 2.54 -11.08
CA PRO A 38 -18.74 2.91 -9.80
C PRO A 38 -17.77 4.06 -10.04
N ALA A 39 -18.01 5.18 -9.38
CA ALA A 39 -17.14 6.34 -9.48
C ALA A 39 -15.71 5.91 -9.14
N ALA A 40 -14.77 6.23 -10.05
CA ALA A 40 -13.35 6.01 -9.80
C ALA A 40 -12.97 6.64 -8.45
N PRO A 41 -12.16 6.00 -7.63
CA PRO A 41 -11.80 6.50 -6.32
C PRO A 41 -11.20 7.91 -6.44
N ALA A 42 -11.77 8.85 -5.72
CA ALA A 42 -11.35 10.25 -5.73
C ALA A 42 -10.10 10.41 -4.84
N GLY A 43 -8.91 10.13 -5.38
CA GLY A 43 -7.64 10.36 -4.71
C GLY A 43 -6.79 9.08 -4.54
N PRO A 44 -5.58 9.22 -4.00
CA PRO A 44 -4.72 8.09 -3.69
C PRO A 44 -5.35 7.21 -2.61
N ALA A 45 -5.10 5.89 -2.70
CA ALA A 45 -5.53 4.95 -1.68
C ALA A 45 -4.94 5.33 -0.31
N SER A 46 -5.71 5.11 0.74
CA SER A 46 -5.24 5.29 2.11
C SER A 46 -5.09 3.95 2.80
N ILE A 47 -4.12 3.89 3.71
CA ILE A 47 -3.70 2.65 4.35
C ILE A 47 -3.69 2.87 5.85
N VAL A 48 -4.35 1.97 6.57
CA VAL A 48 -4.13 1.82 8.01
C VAL A 48 -3.05 0.75 8.19
N THR A 49 -1.87 1.18 8.63
CA THR A 49 -0.71 0.31 8.82
C THR A 49 -0.48 0.04 10.30
N VAL A 50 -0.37 -1.23 10.68
CA VAL A 50 -0.02 -1.66 12.03
C VAL A 50 1.30 -2.42 11.99
N ILE A 51 2.33 -1.86 12.60
CA ILE A 51 3.67 -2.47 12.70
C ILE A 51 3.83 -3.03 14.12
N TYR A 52 3.99 -4.34 14.23
CA TYR A 52 4.19 -5.04 15.50
C TYR A 52 5.67 -5.17 15.82
N ASN A 53 6.06 -4.82 17.03
CA ASN A 53 7.38 -5.16 17.56
C ASN A 53 7.46 -6.66 17.87
N THR A 54 8.68 -7.17 18.06
CA THR A 54 8.87 -8.58 18.42
C THR A 54 8.15 -8.89 19.75
N PRO A 55 7.14 -9.80 19.74
CA PRO A 55 6.42 -10.17 20.95
C PRO A 55 7.30 -11.00 21.89
N LYS A 56 6.90 -11.06 23.17
CA LYS A 56 7.60 -11.87 24.19
C LYS A 56 7.59 -13.37 23.85
N ASP A 57 6.49 -13.85 23.28
CA ASP A 57 6.31 -15.21 22.79
C ASP A 57 5.76 -15.17 21.37
N THR A 58 6.60 -15.49 20.40
CA THR A 58 6.23 -15.49 18.98
C THR A 58 5.26 -16.61 18.62
N THR A 59 5.33 -17.76 19.32
CA THR A 59 4.44 -18.90 19.06
C THR A 59 3.01 -18.58 19.52
N ALA A 60 2.88 -18.03 20.72
CA ALA A 60 1.59 -17.59 21.25
C ALA A 60 1.00 -16.46 20.39
N PHE A 61 1.84 -15.50 19.97
CA PHE A 61 1.43 -14.41 19.07
C PHE A 61 0.86 -14.97 17.77
N GLU A 62 1.60 -15.83 17.04
CA GLU A 62 1.18 -16.35 15.75
C GLU A 62 -0.10 -17.20 15.85
N LYS A 63 -0.22 -17.96 16.94
CA LYS A 63 -1.45 -18.74 17.19
C LYS A 63 -2.66 -17.83 17.40
N TYR A 64 -2.55 -16.82 18.26
CA TYR A 64 -3.64 -15.88 18.54
C TYR A 64 -3.99 -15.06 17.30
N TYR A 65 -2.98 -14.53 16.63
CA TYR A 65 -3.11 -13.73 15.42
C TYR A 65 -3.92 -14.46 14.36
N ARG A 66 -3.54 -15.70 14.04
CA ARG A 66 -4.20 -16.53 13.04
C ARG A 66 -5.60 -17.02 13.48
N ASP A 67 -5.72 -17.51 14.73
CA ASP A 67 -6.91 -18.25 15.18
C ASP A 67 -8.01 -17.33 15.73
N VAL A 68 -7.66 -16.10 16.16
CA VAL A 68 -8.57 -15.15 16.80
C VAL A 68 -8.60 -13.80 16.09
N HIS A 69 -7.43 -13.14 15.94
CA HIS A 69 -7.39 -11.77 15.45
C HIS A 69 -7.78 -11.65 13.97
N LEU A 70 -7.21 -12.45 13.08
CA LEU A 70 -7.55 -12.40 11.65
C LEU A 70 -9.03 -12.72 11.37
N PRO A 71 -9.65 -13.74 11.99
CA PRO A 71 -11.09 -13.95 11.88
C PRO A 71 -11.91 -12.75 12.38
N LEU A 72 -11.46 -12.08 13.46
CA LEU A 72 -12.12 -10.88 13.97
C LEU A 72 -12.04 -9.71 12.99
N VAL A 73 -10.87 -9.48 12.38
CA VAL A 73 -10.68 -8.47 11.33
C VAL A 73 -11.60 -8.75 10.15
N SER A 74 -11.59 -9.99 9.65
CA SER A 74 -12.41 -10.41 8.51
C SER A 74 -13.91 -10.26 8.79
N ALA A 75 -14.39 -10.61 9.99
CA ALA A 75 -15.79 -10.48 10.37
C ALA A 75 -16.27 -9.00 10.43
N ASN A 76 -15.36 -8.05 10.60
CA ASN A 76 -15.68 -6.62 10.66
C ASN A 76 -15.29 -5.86 9.38
N GLN A 77 -14.78 -6.55 8.35
CA GLN A 77 -14.30 -5.93 7.10
C GLN A 77 -15.34 -5.02 6.44
N GLN A 78 -16.56 -5.50 6.30
CA GLN A 78 -17.65 -4.77 5.65
C GLN A 78 -18.02 -3.49 6.42
N GLU A 79 -18.03 -3.55 7.76
CA GLU A 79 -18.33 -2.39 8.61
C GLU A 79 -17.18 -1.37 8.57
N ILE A 80 -15.93 -1.85 8.63
CA ILE A 80 -14.73 -1.02 8.59
C ILE A 80 -14.55 -0.41 7.19
N GLY A 81 -14.87 -1.16 6.12
CA GLY A 81 -14.86 -0.67 4.74
C GLY A 81 -13.50 -0.72 4.05
N PHE A 82 -12.53 -1.51 4.53
CA PHE A 82 -11.29 -1.73 3.76
C PHE A 82 -11.53 -2.73 2.62
N THR A 83 -10.83 -2.51 1.51
CA THR A 83 -10.98 -3.29 0.28
C THR A 83 -9.99 -4.44 0.17
N ARG A 84 -8.79 -4.26 0.75
CA ARG A 84 -7.68 -5.22 0.74
C ARG A 84 -6.96 -5.19 2.09
N ALA A 85 -6.40 -6.33 2.48
CA ALA A 85 -5.49 -6.42 3.62
C ALA A 85 -4.23 -7.17 3.19
N ASP A 86 -3.06 -6.55 3.40
CA ASP A 86 -1.77 -7.17 3.17
C ASP A 86 -1.12 -7.47 4.52
N LEU A 87 -0.62 -8.69 4.64
CA LEU A 87 -0.05 -9.21 5.87
C LEU A 87 1.38 -9.61 5.61
N THR A 88 2.31 -9.00 6.32
CA THR A 88 3.75 -9.19 6.10
C THR A 88 4.43 -9.68 7.36
N ARG A 89 5.36 -10.62 7.22
CA ARG A 89 6.24 -11.06 8.30
C ARG A 89 7.68 -10.66 8.00
N PHE A 90 8.29 -9.92 8.90
CA PHE A 90 9.68 -9.53 8.84
C PHE A 90 10.61 -10.68 9.25
N SER A 91 11.61 -10.98 8.43
CA SER A 91 12.48 -12.14 8.59
C SER A 91 13.87 -11.76 9.12
N SER A 92 14.52 -10.78 8.48
CA SER A 92 15.84 -10.26 8.87
C SER A 92 16.02 -8.85 8.31
N ASN A 93 16.97 -8.10 8.85
CA ASN A 93 17.49 -6.93 8.13
C ASN A 93 18.25 -7.38 6.89
N LEU A 94 18.51 -6.46 5.95
CA LEU A 94 19.30 -6.76 4.73
C LEU A 94 20.73 -7.20 5.05
N ASP A 95 21.29 -6.80 6.18
CA ASP A 95 22.61 -7.24 6.67
C ASP A 95 22.57 -8.61 7.37
N GLY A 96 21.40 -9.24 7.47
CA GLY A 96 21.18 -10.52 8.14
C GLY A 96 20.95 -10.42 9.65
N SER A 97 21.02 -9.25 10.24
CA SER A 97 20.71 -9.04 11.67
C SER A 97 19.21 -9.19 11.95
N LYS A 98 18.85 -9.29 13.24
CA LYS A 98 17.44 -9.38 13.64
C LYS A 98 16.76 -8.02 13.46
N PRO A 99 15.58 -7.97 12.82
CA PRO A 99 14.84 -6.72 12.61
C PRO A 99 14.25 -6.22 13.95
N ALA A 100 14.06 -4.90 14.04
CA ALA A 100 13.37 -4.27 15.17
C ALA A 100 11.88 -4.64 15.19
N TYR A 101 11.29 -4.85 14.02
CA TYR A 101 9.88 -5.18 13.84
C TYR A 101 9.68 -6.66 13.56
N TYR A 102 8.46 -7.15 13.83
CA TYR A 102 8.11 -8.57 13.71
C TYR A 102 7.11 -8.84 12.58
N ARG A 103 6.01 -8.09 12.54
CA ARG A 103 4.95 -8.18 11.53
C ARG A 103 4.45 -6.80 11.14
N GLN A 104 3.80 -6.75 9.99
CA GLN A 104 3.01 -5.63 9.53
C GLN A 104 1.65 -6.13 9.04
N ALA A 105 0.62 -5.33 9.26
CA ALA A 105 -0.68 -5.47 8.63
C ALA A 105 -1.07 -4.13 8.02
N GLU A 106 -1.57 -4.15 6.78
CA GLU A 106 -1.99 -2.98 6.04
C GLU A 106 -3.42 -3.18 5.54
N LEU A 107 -4.31 -2.28 5.93
CA LEU A 107 -5.71 -2.25 5.48
C LEU A 107 -5.87 -1.11 4.50
N TYR A 108 -6.23 -1.40 3.27
CA TYR A 108 -6.34 -0.44 2.17
C TYR A 108 -7.77 0.07 2.03
N PHE A 109 -7.90 1.37 1.91
CA PHE A 109 -9.18 2.08 1.74
C PHE A 109 -9.17 2.88 0.43
N PRO A 110 -10.34 3.07 -0.21
CA PRO A 110 -10.43 3.84 -1.45
C PRO A 110 -9.97 5.29 -1.32
N SER A 111 -10.09 5.88 -0.12
CA SER A 111 -9.71 7.26 0.15
C SER A 111 -9.37 7.49 1.63
N LEU A 112 -8.72 8.63 1.93
CA LEU A 112 -8.45 9.07 3.30
C LEU A 112 -9.74 9.29 4.11
N GLU A 113 -10.81 9.73 3.45
CA GLU A 113 -12.11 9.92 4.09
C GLU A 113 -12.72 8.57 4.48
N ASP A 114 -12.62 7.56 3.61
CA ASP A 114 -13.11 6.21 3.91
C ASP A 114 -12.31 5.55 5.03
N ALA A 115 -10.99 5.72 5.04
CA ALA A 115 -10.15 5.26 6.14
C ALA A 115 -10.56 5.89 7.48
N LYS A 116 -10.76 7.21 7.52
CA LYS A 116 -11.22 7.91 8.73
C LYS A 116 -12.62 7.47 9.17
N LYS A 117 -13.55 7.25 8.24
CA LYS A 117 -14.88 6.69 8.53
C LYS A 117 -14.77 5.29 9.12
N GLY A 118 -13.97 4.43 8.47
CA GLY A 118 -13.73 3.06 8.91
C GLY A 118 -13.16 2.98 10.32
N MET A 119 -12.15 3.81 10.61
CA MET A 119 -11.53 3.90 11.94
C MET A 119 -12.50 4.38 13.05
N ALA A 120 -13.56 5.10 12.70
CA ALA A 120 -14.58 5.56 13.65
C ALA A 120 -15.66 4.51 13.96
N THR A 121 -15.66 3.36 13.27
CA THR A 121 -16.69 2.32 13.45
C THR A 121 -16.49 1.51 14.73
N PRO A 122 -17.59 0.98 15.32
CA PRO A 122 -17.50 0.00 16.41
C PRO A 122 -16.67 -1.23 16.04
N GLY A 123 -16.76 -1.68 14.78
CA GLY A 123 -15.98 -2.82 14.26
C GLY A 123 -14.48 -2.56 14.33
N PHE A 124 -14.03 -1.38 13.92
CA PHE A 124 -12.61 -1.02 14.03
C PHE A 124 -12.16 -0.95 15.49
N LYS A 125 -12.98 -0.31 16.35
CA LYS A 125 -12.67 -0.26 17.78
C LYS A 125 -12.52 -1.65 18.39
N LYS A 126 -13.39 -2.59 18.05
CA LYS A 126 -13.33 -3.97 18.51
C LYS A 126 -12.05 -4.67 18.07
N VAL A 127 -11.62 -4.47 16.81
CA VAL A 127 -10.36 -5.00 16.26
C VAL A 127 -9.16 -4.35 16.96
N ALA A 128 -9.19 -3.04 17.17
CA ALA A 128 -8.11 -2.31 17.84
C ALA A 128 -7.97 -2.69 19.33
N ASP A 129 -9.08 -2.84 20.06
CA ASP A 129 -9.07 -3.28 21.46
C ASP A 129 -8.46 -4.69 21.62
N ASP A 130 -8.65 -5.58 20.62
CA ASP A 130 -8.11 -6.93 20.65
C ASP A 130 -6.57 -6.99 20.57
N LEU A 131 -5.91 -5.96 20.02
CA LEU A 131 -4.45 -5.87 19.90
C LEU A 131 -3.74 -6.05 21.25
N ALA A 132 -4.32 -5.56 22.35
CA ALA A 132 -3.77 -5.69 23.70
C ALA A 132 -3.65 -7.14 24.18
N ASN A 133 -4.43 -8.07 23.62
CA ASN A 133 -4.45 -9.47 24.03
C ASN A 133 -3.23 -10.24 23.55
N PHE A 134 -2.55 -9.81 22.47
CA PHE A 134 -1.44 -10.58 21.88
C PHE A 134 -0.20 -9.75 21.52
N ALA A 135 -0.32 -8.45 21.24
CA ALA A 135 0.78 -7.61 20.82
C ALA A 135 1.70 -7.22 21.97
N SER A 136 2.22 -8.20 22.71
CA SER A 136 2.97 -8.03 23.96
C SER A 136 4.33 -7.33 23.80
N GLY A 137 4.84 -7.17 22.58
CA GLY A 137 6.01 -6.38 22.22
C GLY A 137 5.71 -4.90 22.00
N GLY A 138 4.43 -4.54 21.97
CA GLY A 138 3.96 -3.24 21.52
C GLY A 138 3.80 -3.16 19.99
N LEU A 139 3.24 -2.07 19.56
CA LEU A 139 2.98 -1.80 18.13
C LEU A 139 3.01 -0.30 17.83
N THR A 140 3.08 0.02 16.55
CA THR A 140 2.85 1.37 16.02
C THR A 140 1.71 1.29 15.01
N GLY A 141 0.66 2.07 15.22
CA GLY A 141 -0.47 2.19 14.31
C GLY A 141 -0.44 3.52 13.58
N LEU A 142 -0.53 3.50 12.26
CA LEU A 142 -0.32 4.65 11.37
C LEU A 142 -1.46 4.77 10.37
N LEU A 143 -1.82 6.01 10.05
CA LEU A 143 -2.63 6.35 8.90
C LEU A 143 -1.69 6.85 7.80
N ALA A 144 -1.79 6.29 6.62
CA ALA A 144 -0.88 6.51 5.52
C ALA A 144 -1.62 6.80 4.21
N VAL A 145 -0.91 7.35 3.24
CA VAL A 145 -1.37 7.55 1.87
C VAL A 145 -0.38 6.87 0.93
N GLU A 146 -0.91 6.08 0.00
CA GLU A 146 -0.12 5.51 -1.08
C GLU A 146 0.31 6.61 -2.05
N THR A 147 1.58 6.62 -2.43
CA THR A 147 2.17 7.65 -3.31
C THR A 147 2.73 7.07 -4.60
N SER A 148 2.63 5.75 -4.78
CA SER A 148 2.89 5.05 -6.05
C SER A 148 1.61 4.91 -6.86
N ASP A 149 1.74 4.63 -8.17
CA ASP A 149 0.58 4.18 -8.94
C ASP A 149 0.11 2.83 -8.39
N PRO A 150 -1.21 2.64 -8.22
CA PRO A 150 -1.75 1.36 -7.75
C PRO A 150 -1.26 0.24 -8.67
N SER A 151 -0.41 -0.63 -8.16
CA SER A 151 -0.05 -1.84 -8.89
C SER A 151 -1.11 -2.89 -8.63
N GLU A 152 -1.52 -3.61 -9.66
CA GLU A 152 -2.45 -4.73 -9.51
C GLU A 152 -1.88 -5.72 -8.48
N ALA A 153 -2.65 -6.00 -7.45
CA ALA A 153 -2.30 -7.03 -6.48
C ALA A 153 -2.15 -8.35 -7.24
N SER A 154 -0.96 -8.95 -7.20
CA SER A 154 -0.74 -10.24 -7.86
C SER A 154 -1.45 -11.33 -7.06
N GLU A 155 -2.48 -11.94 -7.63
CA GLU A 155 -2.95 -13.24 -7.16
C GLU A 155 -1.88 -14.27 -7.49
N GLY A 156 -1.16 -14.77 -6.49
CA GLY A 156 -0.06 -15.71 -6.72
C GLY A 156 0.51 -16.28 -5.43
N GLU A 157 1.65 -16.93 -5.53
CA GLU A 157 2.46 -17.40 -4.41
C GLU A 157 2.91 -16.23 -3.51
N PRO A 158 3.13 -16.46 -2.19
CA PRO A 158 3.59 -15.43 -1.27
C PRO A 158 4.85 -14.74 -1.78
N MET A 159 4.80 -13.42 -1.90
CA MET A 159 5.93 -12.63 -2.40
C MET A 159 6.97 -12.39 -1.31
N ALA A 160 8.24 -12.32 -1.72
CA ALA A 160 9.31 -11.83 -0.87
C ALA A 160 9.46 -10.33 -1.07
N ILE A 161 9.68 -9.58 0.01
CA ILE A 161 9.63 -8.12 0.01
C ILE A 161 10.91 -7.57 0.62
N VAL A 162 11.47 -6.53 -0.01
CA VAL A 162 12.40 -5.62 0.67
C VAL A 162 11.60 -4.41 1.12
N THR A 163 11.43 -4.27 2.42
CA THR A 163 10.74 -3.14 3.04
C THR A 163 11.76 -2.15 3.61
N VAL A 164 11.70 -0.89 3.20
CA VAL A 164 12.50 0.20 3.77
C VAL A 164 11.57 1.15 4.51
N ILE A 165 11.74 1.27 5.83
CA ILE A 165 10.97 2.15 6.68
C ILE A 165 11.85 3.34 7.06
N TYR A 166 11.46 4.55 6.67
CA TYR A 166 12.17 5.79 6.94
C TYR A 166 11.63 6.43 8.23
N LYS A 167 12.54 6.89 9.09
CA LYS A 167 12.19 7.73 10.24
C LYS A 167 12.06 9.19 9.79
N GLN A 168 11.48 10.03 10.65
CA GLN A 168 11.31 11.45 10.35
C GLN A 168 12.66 12.09 9.97
N PRO A 169 12.79 12.66 8.75
CA PRO A 169 14.02 13.32 8.33
C PRO A 169 14.17 14.67 9.03
N LYS A 170 15.40 15.18 9.09
CA LYS A 170 15.69 16.51 9.65
C LYS A 170 15.05 17.64 8.83
N ASP A 171 14.92 17.45 7.53
CA ASP A 171 14.29 18.36 6.58
C ASP A 171 13.42 17.55 5.62
N THR A 172 12.10 17.66 5.81
CA THR A 172 11.11 16.93 5.02
C THR A 172 11.04 17.41 3.58
N ALA A 173 11.24 18.72 3.33
CA ALA A 173 11.20 19.27 1.98
C ALA A 173 12.41 18.80 1.16
N ALA A 174 13.60 18.81 1.76
CA ALA A 174 14.81 18.29 1.12
C ALA A 174 14.70 16.77 0.87
N PHE A 175 14.14 16.02 1.83
CA PHE A 175 13.89 14.59 1.67
C PHE A 175 12.96 14.34 0.47
N GLU A 176 11.78 14.96 0.42
CA GLU A 176 10.79 14.75 -0.64
C GLU A 176 11.34 15.09 -2.02
N LYS A 177 12.05 16.21 -2.11
CA LYS A 177 12.68 16.62 -3.36
C LYS A 177 13.69 15.57 -3.84
N TYR A 178 14.62 15.15 -2.98
CA TYR A 178 15.63 14.14 -3.36
C TYR A 178 14.99 12.79 -3.68
N TYR A 179 14.04 12.38 -2.87
CA TYR A 179 13.31 11.12 -3.03
C TYR A 179 12.62 11.05 -4.39
N ALA A 180 11.84 12.07 -4.75
CA ALA A 180 11.09 12.12 -6.00
C ALA A 180 11.97 12.34 -7.25
N GLU A 181 12.96 13.24 -7.16
CA GLU A 181 13.75 13.66 -8.33
C GLU A 181 14.97 12.76 -8.60
N ILE A 182 15.51 12.08 -7.57
CA ILE A 182 16.76 11.32 -7.66
C ILE A 182 16.56 9.85 -7.28
N HIS A 183 16.07 9.56 -6.06
CA HIS A 183 16.06 8.19 -5.54
C HIS A 183 15.04 7.29 -6.27
N VAL A 184 13.79 7.70 -6.40
CA VAL A 184 12.75 6.91 -7.10
C VAL A 184 13.12 6.66 -8.57
N PRO A 185 13.59 7.65 -9.35
CA PRO A 185 14.12 7.39 -10.69
C PRO A 185 15.32 6.44 -10.71
N LEU A 186 16.21 6.50 -9.72
CA LEU A 186 17.34 5.57 -9.59
C LEU A 186 16.87 4.14 -9.37
N VAL A 187 15.87 3.93 -8.49
CA VAL A 187 15.23 2.62 -8.27
C VAL A 187 14.63 2.10 -9.58
N GLY A 188 13.83 2.92 -10.27
CA GLY A 188 13.19 2.56 -11.54
C GLY A 188 14.20 2.20 -12.63
N ALA A 189 15.29 2.95 -12.75
CA ALA A 189 16.34 2.67 -13.73
C ALA A 189 17.07 1.34 -13.49
N ASN A 190 17.06 0.80 -12.28
CA ASN A 190 17.70 -0.45 -11.92
C ASN A 190 16.69 -1.60 -11.71
N GLN A 191 15.39 -1.38 -11.92
CA GLN A 191 14.34 -2.38 -11.69
C GLN A 191 14.60 -3.70 -12.41
N GLN A 192 14.94 -3.64 -13.70
CA GLN A 192 15.17 -4.83 -14.50
C GLN A 192 16.36 -5.66 -14.00
N GLU A 193 17.44 -5.01 -13.59
CA GLU A 193 18.62 -5.68 -13.04
C GLU A 193 18.33 -6.27 -11.65
N ILE A 194 17.64 -5.53 -10.80
CA ILE A 194 17.27 -5.95 -9.44
C ILE A 194 16.22 -7.08 -9.50
N GLY A 195 15.26 -6.99 -10.45
CA GLY A 195 14.28 -8.04 -10.70
C GLY A 195 13.07 -8.03 -9.75
N PHE A 196 12.73 -6.89 -9.16
CA PHE A 196 11.44 -6.75 -8.46
C PHE A 196 10.31 -6.53 -9.48
N SER A 197 9.13 -7.07 -9.19
CA SER A 197 7.97 -6.98 -10.08
C SER A 197 7.20 -5.68 -9.92
N ARG A 198 7.03 -5.20 -8.69
CA ARG A 198 6.34 -3.95 -8.35
C ARG A 198 7.00 -3.26 -7.17
N ALA A 199 6.72 -1.98 -7.00
CA ALA A 199 7.10 -1.20 -5.83
C ALA A 199 5.87 -0.47 -5.28
N GLU A 200 5.70 -0.48 -3.97
CA GLU A 200 4.70 0.34 -3.27
C GLU A 200 5.42 1.39 -2.44
N LEU A 201 4.95 2.64 -2.56
CA LEU A 201 5.53 3.80 -1.89
C LEU A 201 4.45 4.45 -1.03
N THR A 202 4.68 4.49 0.27
CA THR A 202 3.71 4.97 1.25
C THR A 202 4.26 6.14 2.03
N LYS A 203 3.42 7.13 2.33
CA LYS A 203 3.72 8.24 3.23
C LYS A 203 2.84 8.18 4.45
N PHE A 204 3.43 8.20 5.64
CA PHE A 204 2.70 8.22 6.89
C PHE A 204 2.26 9.64 7.25
N GLU A 205 0.95 9.84 7.42
CA GLU A 205 0.34 11.15 7.69
C GLU A 205 0.19 11.39 9.21
N SER A 206 -0.22 10.38 9.96
CA SER A 206 -0.39 10.47 11.42
C SER A 206 -0.31 9.09 12.08
N ASN A 207 -0.16 9.07 13.41
CA ASN A 207 -0.54 7.92 14.20
C ASN A 207 -2.08 7.76 14.17
N LEU A 208 -2.60 6.59 14.58
CA LEU A 208 -4.06 6.33 14.60
C LEU A 208 -4.80 7.22 15.61
N ASP A 209 -4.11 7.76 16.60
CA ASP A 209 -4.64 8.73 17.57
C ASP A 209 -4.60 10.19 17.04
N GLY A 210 -4.13 10.39 15.80
CA GLY A 210 -4.00 11.69 15.17
C GLY A 210 -2.73 12.46 15.53
N SER A 211 -1.87 11.94 16.39
CA SER A 211 -0.57 12.56 16.71
C SER A 211 0.44 12.42 15.57
N ALA A 212 1.51 13.21 15.61
CA ALA A 212 2.58 13.14 14.61
C ALA A 212 3.32 11.81 14.68
N PRO A 213 3.56 11.12 13.53
CA PRO A 213 4.18 9.83 13.51
C PRO A 213 5.71 9.95 13.67
N ALA A 214 6.34 8.96 14.32
CA ALA A 214 7.79 8.85 14.39
C ALA A 214 8.41 8.31 13.08
N LEU A 215 7.62 7.58 12.30
CA LEU A 215 7.96 7.07 10.99
C LEU A 215 7.44 8.03 9.92
N TYR A 216 8.14 8.11 8.78
CA TYR A 216 7.86 9.12 7.76
C TYR A 216 7.35 8.52 6.45
N ARG A 217 8.08 7.54 5.90
CA ARG A 217 7.73 6.84 4.66
C ARG A 217 8.06 5.36 4.76
N GLN A 218 7.45 4.61 3.86
CA GLN A 218 7.79 3.22 3.58
C GLN A 218 7.96 3.04 2.07
N ALA A 219 8.89 2.18 1.68
CA ALA A 219 9.01 1.67 0.31
C ALA A 219 9.12 0.16 0.35
N GLU A 220 8.36 -0.52 -0.48
CA GLU A 220 8.35 -1.96 -0.59
C GLU A 220 8.65 -2.38 -2.02
N LEU A 221 9.64 -3.25 -2.18
CA LEU A 221 9.98 -3.87 -3.46
C LEU A 221 9.59 -5.34 -3.41
N TYR A 222 8.67 -5.74 -4.26
CA TYR A 222 8.08 -7.08 -4.29
C TYR A 222 8.80 -7.97 -5.30
N PHE A 223 9.22 -9.15 -4.84
CA PHE A 223 9.91 -10.15 -5.64
C PHE A 223 9.06 -11.43 -5.71
N PRO A 224 9.06 -12.12 -6.86
CA PRO A 224 8.24 -13.33 -7.04
C PRO A 224 8.65 -14.50 -6.12
N SER A 225 9.80 -14.41 -5.47
CA SER A 225 10.25 -15.40 -4.49
C SER A 225 11.43 -14.92 -3.66
N MET A 226 11.71 -15.58 -2.55
CA MET A 226 12.92 -15.34 -1.74
C MET A 226 14.22 -15.60 -2.52
N VAL A 227 14.20 -16.51 -3.49
CA VAL A 227 15.36 -16.76 -4.39
C VAL A 227 15.61 -15.56 -5.28
N ALA A 228 14.54 -15.01 -5.87
CA ALA A 228 14.61 -13.80 -6.69
C ALA A 228 15.10 -12.60 -5.89
N LEU A 229 14.59 -12.40 -4.67
CA LEU A 229 15.03 -11.35 -3.77
C LEU A 229 16.52 -11.47 -3.45
N LYS A 230 17.00 -12.63 -3.03
CA LYS A 230 18.44 -12.85 -2.73
C LYS A 230 19.33 -12.58 -3.94
N LYS A 231 18.89 -12.98 -5.14
CA LYS A 231 19.60 -12.69 -6.38
C LYS A 231 19.61 -11.18 -6.67
N GLY A 232 18.45 -10.53 -6.56
CA GLY A 232 18.29 -9.12 -6.83
C GLY A 232 19.10 -8.22 -5.89
N THR A 233 19.08 -8.50 -4.59
CA THR A 233 19.83 -7.74 -3.58
C THR A 233 21.35 -7.90 -3.68
N ALA A 234 21.84 -8.92 -4.40
CA ALA A 234 23.27 -9.11 -4.67
C ALA A 234 23.79 -8.30 -5.87
N THR A 235 22.90 -7.73 -6.71
CA THR A 235 23.26 -7.02 -7.95
C THR A 235 23.98 -5.69 -7.69
N PRO A 236 24.80 -5.21 -8.64
CA PRO A 236 25.36 -3.87 -8.60
C PRO A 236 24.27 -2.77 -8.53
N GLY A 237 23.17 -2.95 -9.29
CA GLY A 237 22.04 -2.04 -9.30
C GLY A 237 21.41 -1.86 -7.91
N PHE A 238 21.18 -2.95 -7.18
CA PHE A 238 20.68 -2.88 -5.81
C PHE A 238 21.67 -2.19 -4.87
N LYS A 239 22.96 -2.52 -4.97
CA LYS A 239 24.00 -1.85 -4.15
C LYS A 239 24.06 -0.36 -4.40
N LYS A 240 23.86 0.08 -5.64
CA LYS A 240 23.78 1.50 -6.01
C LYS A 240 22.57 2.17 -5.39
N VAL A 241 21.39 1.55 -5.46
CA VAL A 241 20.14 2.04 -4.84
C VAL A 241 20.26 2.09 -3.31
N ALA A 242 20.72 1.01 -2.68
CA ALA A 242 20.89 0.96 -1.24
C ALA A 242 21.97 1.94 -0.74
N GLY A 243 23.04 2.11 -1.50
CA GLY A 243 24.12 3.08 -1.19
C GLY A 243 23.68 4.54 -1.29
N ASP A 244 22.55 4.83 -1.95
CA ASP A 244 22.00 6.18 -2.06
C ASP A 244 21.19 6.61 -0.84
N LEU A 245 20.65 5.65 -0.05
CA LEU A 245 19.80 5.94 1.11
C LEU A 245 20.40 6.96 2.11
N PRO A 246 21.69 6.89 2.50
CA PRO A 246 22.26 7.86 3.44
C PRO A 246 22.27 9.31 2.94
N ASN A 247 22.16 9.55 1.62
CA ASN A 247 22.19 10.89 1.05
C ASN A 247 20.96 11.72 1.42
N PHE A 248 19.82 11.09 1.71
CA PHE A 248 18.57 11.80 2.00
C PHE A 248 17.85 11.31 3.27
N ALA A 249 18.02 10.05 3.67
CA ALA A 249 17.35 9.47 4.83
C ALA A 249 18.00 9.93 6.16
N THR A 250 18.05 11.24 6.38
CA THR A 250 18.79 11.89 7.49
C THR A 250 18.23 11.59 8.88
N GLY A 251 17.01 11.07 8.98
CA GLY A 251 16.39 10.56 10.21
C GLY A 251 16.76 9.13 10.53
N GLY A 252 17.38 8.43 9.58
CA GLY A 252 17.65 7.00 9.63
C GLY A 252 16.54 6.18 8.98
N PHE A 253 16.82 4.90 8.77
CA PHE A 253 15.90 3.94 8.16
C PHE A 253 16.17 2.53 8.67
N GLU A 254 15.18 1.65 8.48
CA GLU A 254 15.30 0.19 8.64
C GLU A 254 15.09 -0.43 7.26
N ALA A 255 15.99 -1.34 6.85
CA ALA A 255 15.88 -2.06 5.59
C ALA A 255 15.76 -3.57 5.87
N ILE A 256 14.60 -4.13 5.58
CA ILE A 256 14.15 -5.42 6.11
C ILE A 256 13.77 -6.35 4.96
N VAL A 257 14.13 -7.63 5.09
CA VAL A 257 13.63 -8.71 4.26
C VAL A 257 12.35 -9.26 4.90
N ALA A 258 11.30 -9.31 4.13
CA ALA A 258 9.99 -9.73 4.57
C ALA A 258 9.37 -10.76 3.62
N VAL A 259 8.31 -11.41 4.08
CA VAL A 259 7.51 -12.36 3.30
C VAL A 259 6.05 -12.02 3.52
N GLU A 260 5.30 -11.91 2.43
CA GLU A 260 3.86 -11.83 2.47
C GLU A 260 3.29 -13.10 3.11
N THR A 261 2.29 -12.95 3.98
CA THR A 261 1.62 -14.07 4.64
C THR A 261 0.12 -13.96 4.37
N ARG A 262 -0.52 -15.09 4.14
CA ARG A 262 -1.97 -15.20 3.90
C ARG A 262 -2.65 -15.85 5.08
#